data_1abf43e8a4bb2ca6e5d0e486cde2d668
#
_entry.id   1abf43e8a4bb2ca6e5d0e486cde2d668
#
_cell.length_a   1.000
_cell.length_b   1.000
_cell.length_c   1.000
_cell.angle_alpha   90.00
_cell.angle_beta   90.00
_cell.angle_gamma   90.00
#
_symmetry.space_group_name_H-M   'P 1'
#
loop_
_entity.id
_entity.type
_entity.pdbx_description
1 polymer ?
#
loop_
_entity_poly.entity_id
_entity_poly.type
_entity_poly.pdbx_seq_one_letter_code
_entity_poly.pdbx_strand_id
1 'polypeptide(L)'
;MTMVRAGVVPTRRAALYSSLGILATVVLCAAVVALFGVNRVFTGLLAGAVAGIAVVAALFTRDAVVLTERVIYRRTPWTESSIDWDRVVAGRFTLDERSRWSLALDLVGGDEQHGELVLLSIPPVLRPVSGAYDLRKREQVNEIRALLRRKKIPITVLPEIAGALQQHWEIAPPTR
;
A
#
# COMPACT_ATOMS: atom_id res chain seq x y z
N MET A 1 0.17 8.76 -21.00
CA MET A 1 -0.77 8.15 -20.04
C MET A 1 -0.09 8.18 -18.67
N THR A 2 -0.56 9.02 -17.77
CA THR A 2 -0.03 9.09 -16.41
C THR A 2 -0.61 7.92 -15.60
N MET A 3 0.25 6.97 -15.25
CA MET A 3 -0.10 5.88 -14.35
C MET A 3 0.57 6.15 -13.00
N VAL A 4 -0.22 6.31 -11.95
CA VAL A 4 0.31 6.50 -10.59
C VAL A 4 0.09 5.21 -9.82
N ARG A 5 1.18 4.57 -9.42
CA ARG A 5 1.12 3.40 -8.56
C ARG A 5 0.92 3.86 -7.11
N ALA A 6 -0.20 3.48 -6.54
CA ALA A 6 -0.60 3.81 -5.18
C ALA A 6 -1.04 2.52 -4.48
N GLY A 7 -1.43 2.65 -3.23
CA GLY A 7 -1.98 1.55 -2.44
C GLY A 7 -1.06 1.11 -1.31
N VAL A 8 -1.71 0.75 -0.23
CA VAL A 8 -1.09 0.20 0.98
C VAL A 8 -1.75 -1.15 1.23
N VAL A 9 -0.93 -2.17 1.42
CA VAL A 9 -1.45 -3.49 1.79
C VAL A 9 -2.04 -3.38 3.19
N PRO A 10 -3.34 -3.64 3.38
CA PRO A 10 -3.97 -3.61 4.70
C PRO A 10 -3.29 -4.60 5.64
N THR A 11 -3.23 -4.25 6.93
CA THR A 11 -2.54 -5.07 7.94
C THR A 11 -3.03 -6.51 7.99
N ARG A 12 -4.35 -6.72 7.82
CA ARG A 12 -4.94 -8.07 7.80
C ARG A 12 -4.40 -8.90 6.64
N ARG A 13 -4.24 -8.31 5.44
CA ARG A 13 -3.66 -9.01 4.29
C ARG A 13 -2.17 -9.23 4.46
N ALA A 14 -1.44 -8.24 4.99
CA ALA A 14 -0.03 -8.41 5.30
C ALA A 14 0.20 -9.57 6.28
N ALA A 15 -0.63 -9.69 7.32
CA ALA A 15 -0.60 -10.83 8.24
C ALA A 15 -0.89 -12.15 7.53
N LEU A 16 -1.91 -12.19 6.65
CA LEU A 16 -2.24 -13.38 5.87
C LEU A 16 -1.08 -13.80 4.96
N TYR A 17 -0.44 -12.85 4.26
CA TYR A 17 0.70 -13.14 3.38
C TYR A 17 1.89 -13.69 4.16
N SER A 18 2.16 -13.09 5.34
CA SER A 18 3.20 -13.58 6.25
C SER A 18 2.90 -14.99 6.76
N SER A 19 1.65 -15.26 7.13
CA SER A 19 1.22 -16.59 7.58
C SER A 19 1.37 -17.65 6.48
N LEU A 20 1.04 -17.31 5.23
CA LEU A 20 1.23 -18.20 4.09
C LEU A 20 2.72 -18.48 3.82
N GLY A 21 3.58 -17.47 3.97
CA GLY A 21 5.03 -17.66 3.85
C GLY A 21 5.59 -18.58 4.94
N ILE A 22 5.15 -18.40 6.19
CA ILE A 22 5.54 -19.29 7.31
C ILE A 22 5.05 -20.71 7.05
N LEU A 23 3.79 -20.87 6.62
CA LEU A 23 3.23 -22.18 6.29
C LEU A 23 4.04 -22.89 5.20
N ALA A 24 4.39 -22.17 4.12
CA ALA A 24 5.23 -22.71 3.05
C ALA A 24 6.60 -23.17 3.57
N THR A 25 7.21 -22.37 4.47
CA THR A 25 8.48 -22.74 5.13
C THR A 25 8.34 -24.03 5.92
N VAL A 26 7.31 -24.15 6.76
CA VAL A 26 7.09 -25.32 7.62
C VAL A 26 6.81 -26.57 6.78
N VAL A 27 5.93 -26.46 5.77
CA VAL A 27 5.57 -27.59 4.90
C VAL A 27 6.78 -28.10 4.15
N LEU A 28 7.58 -27.20 3.56
CA LEU A 28 8.76 -27.60 2.82
C LEU A 28 9.83 -28.21 3.71
N CYS A 29 10.06 -27.63 4.90
CA CYS A 29 10.97 -28.21 5.90
C CYS A 29 10.53 -29.62 6.31
N ALA A 30 9.25 -29.82 6.62
CA ALA A 30 8.69 -31.11 6.98
C ALA A 30 8.83 -32.13 5.83
N ALA A 31 8.59 -31.73 4.60
CA ALA A 31 8.76 -32.58 3.42
C ALA A 31 10.22 -33.04 3.24
N VAL A 32 11.18 -32.13 3.38
CA VAL A 32 12.61 -32.47 3.29
C VAL A 32 13.02 -33.44 4.41
N VAL A 33 12.57 -33.20 5.63
CA VAL A 33 12.86 -34.11 6.77
C VAL A 33 12.22 -35.48 6.58
N ALA A 34 10.99 -35.54 6.07
CA ALA A 34 10.31 -36.81 5.83
C ALA A 34 10.97 -37.63 4.72
N LEU A 35 11.48 -36.99 3.67
CA LEU A 35 12.10 -37.67 2.53
C LEU A 35 13.58 -38.04 2.74
N PHE A 36 14.32 -37.21 3.47
CA PHE A 36 15.78 -37.32 3.56
C PHE A 36 16.29 -37.52 5.01
N GLY A 37 15.38 -37.60 5.97
CA GLY A 37 15.69 -37.85 7.38
C GLY A 37 16.01 -36.59 8.19
N VAL A 38 15.98 -36.74 9.52
CA VAL A 38 16.13 -35.66 10.51
C VAL A 38 17.47 -34.90 10.37
N ASN A 39 18.53 -35.56 9.88
CA ASN A 39 19.84 -34.94 9.66
C ASN A 39 19.80 -33.79 8.63
N ARG A 40 18.71 -33.65 7.88
CA ARG A 40 18.51 -32.60 6.86
C ARG A 40 17.61 -31.46 7.32
N VAL A 41 17.34 -31.35 8.61
CA VAL A 41 16.45 -30.31 9.15
C VAL A 41 16.93 -28.89 8.78
N PHE A 42 18.24 -28.63 8.87
CA PHE A 42 18.78 -27.32 8.48
C PHE A 42 18.63 -27.03 6.97
N THR A 43 18.85 -28.05 6.12
CA THR A 43 18.64 -27.91 4.68
C THR A 43 17.17 -27.64 4.37
N GLY A 44 16.26 -28.34 5.04
CA GLY A 44 14.82 -28.12 4.92
C GLY A 44 14.38 -26.74 5.37
N LEU A 45 14.93 -26.27 6.51
CA LEU A 45 14.63 -24.94 7.02
C LEU A 45 15.11 -23.83 6.07
N LEU A 46 16.33 -23.96 5.54
CA LEU A 46 16.89 -22.99 4.59
C LEU A 46 16.08 -22.95 3.28
N ALA A 47 15.81 -24.11 2.70
CA ALA A 47 15.00 -24.20 1.49
C ALA A 47 13.58 -23.68 1.72
N GLY A 48 12.97 -24.01 2.86
CA GLY A 48 11.67 -23.53 3.27
C GLY A 48 11.65 -22.01 3.46
N ALA A 49 12.66 -21.42 4.10
CA ALA A 49 12.76 -19.99 4.29
C ALA A 49 12.86 -19.24 2.95
N VAL A 50 13.67 -19.73 2.00
CA VAL A 50 13.76 -19.15 0.66
C VAL A 50 12.42 -19.22 -0.07
N ALA A 51 11.74 -20.36 -0.03
CA ALA A 51 10.42 -20.52 -0.63
C ALA A 51 9.38 -19.62 0.06
N GLY A 52 9.37 -19.55 1.38
CA GLY A 52 8.46 -18.69 2.14
C GLY A 52 8.65 -17.21 1.81
N ILE A 53 9.89 -16.74 1.73
CA ILE A 53 10.20 -15.37 1.31
C ILE A 53 9.73 -15.12 -0.14
N ALA A 54 9.96 -16.07 -1.05
CA ALA A 54 9.51 -15.94 -2.44
C ALA A 54 7.98 -15.85 -2.54
N VAL A 55 7.24 -16.65 -1.77
CA VAL A 55 5.77 -16.58 -1.68
C VAL A 55 5.31 -15.22 -1.18
N VAL A 56 5.87 -14.74 -0.07
CA VAL A 56 5.55 -13.42 0.50
C VAL A 56 5.83 -12.34 -0.53
N ALA A 57 7.01 -12.30 -1.13
CA ALA A 57 7.38 -11.32 -2.14
C ALA A 57 6.42 -11.33 -3.34
N ALA A 58 6.05 -12.51 -3.85
CA ALA A 58 5.11 -12.65 -4.94
C ALA A 58 3.71 -12.12 -4.60
N LEU A 59 3.22 -12.35 -3.38
CA LEU A 59 1.92 -11.86 -2.92
C LEU A 59 1.92 -10.33 -2.77
N PHE A 60 2.97 -9.77 -2.16
CA PHE A 60 3.09 -8.31 -2.00
C PHE A 60 3.27 -7.57 -3.33
N THR A 61 3.99 -8.16 -4.30
CA THR A 61 4.17 -7.52 -5.62
C THR A 61 2.89 -7.52 -6.45
N ARG A 62 2.00 -8.48 -6.20
CA ARG A 62 0.69 -8.56 -6.87
C ARG A 62 -0.37 -7.66 -6.25
N ASP A 63 -0.21 -7.24 -4.99
CA ASP A 63 -1.15 -6.33 -4.33
C ASP A 63 -0.78 -4.88 -4.69
N ALA A 64 -1.53 -4.27 -5.59
CA ALA A 64 -1.28 -2.92 -6.08
C ALA A 64 -2.58 -2.19 -6.43
N VAL A 65 -2.60 -0.90 -6.16
CA VAL A 65 -3.60 0.03 -6.67
C VAL A 65 -2.92 0.91 -7.71
N VAL A 66 -3.48 0.98 -8.90
CA VAL A 66 -2.98 1.79 -10.00
C VAL A 66 -4.05 2.81 -10.39
N LEU A 67 -3.73 4.08 -10.19
CA LEU A 67 -4.57 5.18 -10.58
C LEU A 67 -4.27 5.53 -12.05
N THR A 68 -5.27 5.43 -12.90
CA THR A 68 -5.19 5.89 -14.30
C THR A 68 -6.16 7.03 -14.55
N GLU A 69 -6.07 7.66 -15.70
CA GLU A 69 -7.02 8.72 -16.05
C GLU A 69 -8.45 8.24 -16.27
N ARG A 70 -8.66 6.95 -16.55
CA ARG A 70 -9.99 6.39 -16.82
C ARG A 70 -10.61 5.73 -15.60
N VAL A 71 -9.86 4.89 -14.94
CA VAL A 71 -10.31 4.03 -13.83
C VAL A 71 -9.22 3.85 -12.79
N ILE A 72 -9.61 3.43 -11.61
CA ILE A 72 -8.73 2.98 -10.54
C ILE A 72 -8.68 1.46 -10.62
N TYR A 73 -7.52 0.92 -11.00
CA TYR A 73 -7.30 -0.53 -10.97
C TYR A 73 -6.83 -0.95 -9.60
N ARG A 74 -7.54 -1.89 -9.02
CA ARG A 74 -7.13 -2.58 -7.82
C ARG A 74 -6.83 -4.03 -8.15
N ARG A 75 -5.61 -4.41 -7.93
CA ARG A 75 -5.14 -5.77 -8.11
C ARG A 75 -4.78 -6.37 -6.76
N THR A 76 -5.37 -7.50 -6.45
CA THR A 76 -4.96 -8.36 -5.33
C THR A 76 -4.45 -9.68 -5.89
N PRO A 77 -3.78 -10.53 -5.09
CA PRO A 77 -3.32 -11.84 -5.59
C PRO A 77 -4.43 -12.73 -6.15
N TRP A 78 -5.67 -12.54 -5.71
CA TRP A 78 -6.82 -13.40 -6.08
C TRP A 78 -7.86 -12.73 -6.94
N THR A 79 -7.93 -11.39 -6.93
CA THR A 79 -8.98 -10.64 -7.65
C THR A 79 -8.40 -9.38 -8.27
N GLU A 80 -8.93 -9.05 -9.45
CA GLU A 80 -8.71 -7.76 -10.09
C GLU A 80 -10.05 -7.05 -10.18
N SER A 81 -10.09 -5.80 -9.79
CA SER A 81 -11.28 -4.96 -9.87
C SER A 81 -10.93 -3.58 -10.41
N SER A 82 -11.87 -2.97 -11.11
CA SER A 82 -11.78 -1.59 -11.56
C SER A 82 -12.86 -0.77 -10.87
N ILE A 83 -12.49 0.41 -10.41
CA ILE A 83 -13.38 1.37 -9.75
C ILE A 83 -13.41 2.60 -10.64
N ASP A 84 -14.60 3.01 -11.05
CA ASP A 84 -14.79 4.22 -11.85
C ASP A 84 -14.61 5.45 -10.96
N TRP A 85 -14.05 6.53 -11.54
CA TRP A 85 -13.85 7.79 -10.83
C TRP A 85 -15.15 8.43 -10.34
N ASP A 86 -16.27 8.15 -10.99
CA ASP A 86 -17.59 8.64 -10.59
C ASP A 86 -18.04 8.10 -9.22
N ARG A 87 -17.43 7.01 -8.75
CA ARG A 87 -17.66 6.46 -7.41
C ARG A 87 -16.84 7.14 -6.32
N VAL A 88 -15.88 7.97 -6.68
CA VAL A 88 -15.03 8.68 -5.73
C VAL A 88 -15.70 10.00 -5.33
N VAL A 89 -16.01 10.15 -4.06
CA VAL A 89 -16.65 11.35 -3.51
C VAL A 89 -15.63 12.40 -3.10
N ALA A 90 -14.63 11.99 -2.36
CA ALA A 90 -13.61 12.87 -1.81
C ALA A 90 -12.30 12.12 -1.52
N GLY A 91 -11.22 12.88 -1.38
CA GLY A 91 -9.97 12.41 -0.81
C GLY A 91 -9.79 12.96 0.60
N ARG A 92 -9.29 12.14 1.51
CA ARG A 92 -8.94 12.56 2.87
C ARG A 92 -7.49 12.25 3.18
N PHE A 93 -6.78 13.23 3.73
CA PHE A 93 -5.43 13.04 4.24
C PHE A 93 -5.47 13.25 5.75
N THR A 94 -5.53 12.15 6.50
CA THR A 94 -5.81 12.10 7.93
C THR A 94 -4.81 11.18 8.65
N LEU A 95 -4.94 11.10 9.97
CA LEU A 95 -4.21 10.12 10.79
C LEU A 95 -4.96 8.78 10.76
N ASP A 96 -4.22 7.69 10.59
CA ASP A 96 -4.74 6.35 10.80
C ASP A 96 -4.68 5.93 12.28
N GLU A 97 -5.22 4.75 12.60
CA GLU A 97 -5.22 4.19 13.97
C GLU A 97 -3.81 4.04 14.58
N ARG A 98 -2.77 4.06 13.77
CA ARG A 98 -1.36 3.94 14.17
C ARG A 98 -0.61 5.27 14.17
N SER A 99 -1.34 6.38 14.18
CA SER A 99 -0.79 7.74 14.10
C SER A 99 0.08 7.96 12.86
N ARG A 100 -0.16 7.21 11.78
CA ARG A 100 0.47 7.44 10.48
C ARG A 100 -0.42 8.33 9.62
N TRP A 101 0.18 9.07 8.74
CA TRP A 101 -0.57 9.89 7.79
C TRP A 101 -1.08 9.03 6.64
N SER A 102 -2.38 8.95 6.49
CA SER A 102 -3.07 8.15 5.50
C SER A 102 -3.81 9.04 4.51
N LEU A 103 -3.51 8.86 3.22
CA LEU A 103 -4.29 9.45 2.13
C LEU A 103 -5.23 8.39 1.58
N ALA A 104 -6.51 8.63 1.72
CA ALA A 104 -7.55 7.70 1.30
C ALA A 104 -8.61 8.39 0.43
N LEU A 105 -9.30 7.61 -0.39
CA LEU A 105 -10.46 8.02 -1.17
C LEU A 105 -11.73 7.46 -0.55
N ASP A 106 -12.74 8.31 -0.41
CA ASP A 106 -14.07 7.92 0.00
C ASP A 106 -14.87 7.48 -1.23
N LEU A 107 -15.44 6.28 -1.18
CA LEU A 107 -16.17 5.67 -2.28
C LEU A 107 -17.67 5.58 -1.97
N VAL A 108 -18.51 5.83 -2.98
CA VAL A 108 -19.94 5.55 -2.89
C VAL A 108 -20.19 4.04 -3.07
N GLY A 109 -20.97 3.44 -2.18
CA GLY A 109 -21.44 2.06 -2.29
C GLY A 109 -20.52 0.98 -1.74
N GLY A 110 -19.53 1.35 -0.93
CA GLY A 110 -18.84 0.53 0.06
C GLY A 110 -18.53 -0.94 -0.26
N ASP A 111 -17.74 -1.23 -1.32
CA ASP A 111 -17.21 -2.59 -1.56
C ASP A 111 -16.03 -2.94 -0.65
N GLU A 112 -15.58 -1.99 0.17
CA GLU A 112 -14.50 -2.15 1.14
C GLU A 112 -15.03 -1.91 2.54
N GLN A 113 -14.36 -2.47 3.53
CA GLN A 113 -14.65 -2.18 4.92
C GLN A 113 -14.67 -0.66 5.13
N HIS A 114 -15.85 -0.05 5.15
CA HIS A 114 -16.11 1.38 5.35
C HIS A 114 -16.15 2.28 4.09
N GLY A 115 -16.10 1.76 2.87
CA GLY A 115 -16.15 2.60 1.66
C GLY A 115 -14.92 3.48 1.44
N GLU A 116 -13.76 3.08 1.97
CA GLU A 116 -12.52 3.83 1.93
C GLU A 116 -11.41 3.06 1.21
N LEU A 117 -10.76 3.71 0.24
CA LEU A 117 -9.61 3.16 -0.47
C LEU A 117 -8.34 3.89 -0.05
N VAL A 118 -7.50 3.25 0.73
CA VAL A 118 -6.22 3.81 1.18
C VAL A 118 -5.21 3.78 0.03
N LEU A 119 -4.75 4.96 -0.39
CA LEU A 119 -3.76 5.13 -1.45
C LEU A 119 -2.33 5.19 -0.94
N LEU A 120 -2.14 5.81 0.22
CA LEU A 120 -0.82 6.06 0.79
C LEU A 120 -0.90 6.03 2.31
N SER A 121 0.11 5.44 2.95
CA SER A 121 0.34 5.56 4.39
C SER A 121 1.82 5.84 4.62
N ILE A 122 2.13 6.97 5.25
CA ILE A 122 3.49 7.43 5.54
C ILE A 122 3.64 7.74 7.03
N PRO A 123 4.82 7.61 7.61
CA PRO A 123 5.08 8.14 8.93
C PRO A 123 4.91 9.65 8.93
N PRO A 124 4.65 10.28 10.09
CA PRO A 124 4.62 11.74 10.21
C PRO A 124 5.92 12.37 9.70
N VAL A 125 5.79 13.38 8.86
CA VAL A 125 6.93 14.10 8.27
C VAL A 125 7.39 15.17 9.26
N LEU A 126 8.55 14.92 9.88
CA LEU A 126 9.13 15.79 10.91
C LEU A 126 10.44 16.44 10.44
N ARG A 127 10.91 16.13 9.24
CA ARG A 127 12.20 16.60 8.71
C ARG A 127 12.11 16.86 7.21
N PRO A 128 12.99 17.71 6.67
CA PRO A 128 13.16 17.84 5.22
C PRO A 128 13.49 16.49 4.55
N VAL A 129 13.21 16.40 3.27
CA VAL A 129 13.54 15.23 2.46
C VAL A 129 15.02 14.90 2.61
N SER A 130 15.34 13.74 3.18
CA SER A 130 16.73 13.35 3.47
C SER A 130 17.19 12.08 2.78
N GLY A 131 16.29 11.34 2.13
CA GLY A 131 16.63 10.07 1.49
C GLY A 131 15.77 9.71 0.30
N ALA A 132 16.17 8.66 -0.42
CA ALA A 132 15.47 8.17 -1.60
C ALA A 132 14.04 7.71 -1.31
N TYR A 133 13.76 7.26 -0.08
CA TYR A 133 12.41 6.91 0.35
C TYR A 133 11.52 8.14 0.44
N ASP A 134 11.97 9.20 1.12
CA ASP A 134 11.22 10.45 1.30
C ASP A 134 10.95 11.11 -0.04
N LEU A 135 11.98 11.14 -0.91
CA LEU A 135 11.86 11.70 -2.26
C LEU A 135 10.76 11.00 -3.05
N ARG A 136 10.79 9.66 -3.09
CA ARG A 136 9.75 8.88 -3.79
C ARG A 136 8.36 9.09 -3.20
N LYS A 137 8.26 9.22 -1.87
CA LYS A 137 6.96 9.46 -1.20
C LYS A 137 6.44 10.86 -1.47
N ARG A 138 7.32 11.87 -1.48
CA ARG A 138 6.99 13.24 -1.90
C ARG A 138 6.46 13.27 -3.34
N GLU A 139 7.17 12.63 -4.27
CA GLU A 139 6.74 12.53 -5.67
C GLU A 139 5.39 11.82 -5.77
N GLN A 140 5.20 10.70 -5.10
CA GLN A 140 3.94 9.95 -5.08
C GLN A 140 2.78 10.80 -4.57
N VAL A 141 2.96 11.56 -3.47
CA VAL A 141 1.95 12.50 -2.97
C VAL A 141 1.60 13.55 -4.02
N ASN A 142 2.59 14.14 -4.66
CA ASN A 142 2.39 15.16 -5.70
C ASN A 142 1.64 14.59 -6.92
N GLU A 143 2.00 13.42 -7.39
CA GLU A 143 1.35 12.75 -8.52
C GLU A 143 -0.12 12.42 -8.21
N ILE A 144 -0.40 11.86 -7.05
CA ILE A 144 -1.77 11.55 -6.61
C ILE A 144 -2.58 12.85 -6.54
N ARG A 145 -2.06 13.91 -5.91
CA ARG A 145 -2.75 15.19 -5.80
C ARG A 145 -3.00 15.83 -7.16
N ALA A 146 -2.03 15.78 -8.07
CA ALA A 146 -2.18 16.30 -9.43
C ALA A 146 -3.28 15.55 -10.20
N LEU A 147 -3.38 14.24 -10.03
CA LEU A 147 -4.43 13.42 -10.64
C LEU A 147 -5.80 13.75 -10.06
N LEU A 148 -5.93 13.83 -8.73
CA LEU A 148 -7.20 14.16 -8.06
C LEU A 148 -7.68 15.57 -8.44
N ARG A 149 -6.77 16.55 -8.57
CA ARG A 149 -7.08 17.88 -9.05
C ARG A 149 -7.62 17.85 -10.49
N ARG A 150 -6.99 17.10 -11.40
CA ARG A 150 -7.50 16.94 -12.78
C ARG A 150 -8.89 16.30 -12.82
N LYS A 151 -9.17 15.40 -11.88
CA LYS A 151 -10.48 14.76 -11.71
C LYS A 151 -11.49 15.62 -10.95
N LYS A 152 -11.10 16.81 -10.49
CA LYS A 152 -11.93 17.73 -9.70
C LYS A 152 -12.44 17.10 -8.40
N ILE A 153 -11.71 16.14 -7.84
CA ILE A 153 -12.05 15.48 -6.57
C ILE A 153 -11.52 16.37 -5.43
N PRO A 154 -12.39 16.79 -4.51
CA PRO A 154 -11.98 17.59 -3.37
C PRO A 154 -11.09 16.75 -2.44
N ILE A 155 -10.03 17.38 -1.92
CA ILE A 155 -9.12 16.76 -0.96
C ILE A 155 -9.18 17.55 0.34
N THR A 156 -9.58 16.88 1.41
CA THR A 156 -9.48 17.43 2.77
C THR A 156 -8.17 16.97 3.39
N VAL A 157 -7.41 17.93 3.90
CA VAL A 157 -6.12 17.66 4.56
C VAL A 157 -6.18 18.24 5.96
N LEU A 158 -5.80 17.48 6.98
CA LEU A 158 -5.67 17.99 8.33
C LEU A 158 -4.67 19.15 8.38
N PRO A 159 -4.96 20.25 9.11
CA PRO A 159 -4.08 21.42 9.15
C PRO A 159 -2.64 21.10 9.56
N GLU A 160 -2.47 20.19 10.50
CA GLU A 160 -1.15 19.74 10.97
C GLU A 160 -0.36 19.05 9.86
N ILE A 161 -1.03 18.17 9.08
CA ILE A 161 -0.42 17.49 7.94
C ILE A 161 -0.07 18.50 6.84
N ALA A 162 -1.00 19.41 6.54
CA ALA A 162 -0.79 20.44 5.52
C ALA A 162 0.41 21.34 5.86
N GLY A 163 0.51 21.77 7.12
CA GLY A 163 1.61 22.60 7.61
C GLY A 163 2.96 21.88 7.52
N ALA A 164 3.04 20.64 7.99
CA ALA A 164 4.28 19.86 7.94
C ALA A 164 4.71 19.50 6.50
N LEU A 165 3.76 19.17 5.62
CA LEU A 165 4.05 18.93 4.20
C LEU A 165 4.57 20.19 3.50
N GLN A 166 4.02 21.35 3.83
CA GLN A 166 4.51 22.62 3.30
C GLN A 166 5.89 22.95 3.84
N GLN A 167 6.10 22.82 5.14
CA GLN A 167 7.36 23.16 5.80
C GLN A 167 8.53 22.25 5.41
N HIS A 168 8.30 20.96 5.32
CA HIS A 168 9.37 19.97 5.16
C HIS A 168 9.48 19.41 3.75
N TRP A 169 8.37 19.33 3.01
CA TRP A 169 8.34 18.75 1.66
C TRP A 169 8.01 19.77 0.58
N GLU A 170 7.81 21.04 0.95
CA GLU A 170 7.45 22.13 0.02
C GLU A 170 6.19 21.83 -0.81
N ILE A 171 5.27 21.06 -0.25
CA ILE A 171 4.00 20.72 -0.89
C ILE A 171 2.96 21.75 -0.44
N ALA A 172 2.56 22.63 -1.36
CA ALA A 172 1.53 23.65 -1.06
C ALA A 172 0.21 23.02 -0.58
N PRO A 173 -0.49 23.62 0.40
CA PRO A 173 -1.80 23.15 0.81
C PRO A 173 -2.78 23.15 -0.36
N PRO A 174 -3.85 22.31 -0.32
CA PRO A 174 -4.88 22.36 -1.36
C PRO A 174 -5.54 23.75 -1.33
N THR A 175 -5.54 24.42 -2.46
CA THR A 175 -6.34 25.63 -2.64
C THR A 175 -7.83 25.25 -2.60
N ARG A 176 -8.60 25.93 -1.76
CA ARG A 176 -10.05 25.80 -1.68
C ARG A 176 -10.72 26.19 -2.98
#